data_f7f3527a73aebb243fd5f4c71ea7067d
#
_entry.id   f7f3527a73aebb243fd5f4c71ea7067d
#
_cell.length_a   1.000
_cell.length_b   1.000
_cell.length_c   1.000
_cell.angle_alpha   90.00
_cell.angle_beta   90.00
_cell.angle_gamma   90.00
#
_symmetry.space_group_name_H-M   'P 1'
#
loop_
_entity.id
_entity.type
_entity.pdbx_description
1 polymer ?
#
loop_
_entity_poly.entity_id
_entity_poly.type
_entity_poly.pdbx_seq_one_letter_code
_entity_poly.pdbx_strand_id
1 'polypeptide(L)'
;MLHAVASFLRAALQGRAAINFRRALLRRGLRSLTQNFSAPHPRYFSQHGQDLFVDNFLFRGRRNGYFVDVGAYDGVTYSNTCFLERELGWQGVCFEANPRAYAKLAAARRCSTVNAGVGATPRSLKFLSLPETGEMGSGFLDFYPSEYRRAE
;
A
#
# COMPACT_ATOMS: atom_id res chain seq x y z
N MET A 1 -27.16 -7.68 1.63
CA MET A 1 -25.77 -8.05 1.88
C MET A 1 -24.78 -6.91 1.61
N LEU A 2 -24.85 -6.21 0.48
CA LEU A 2 -23.97 -5.06 0.15
C LEU A 2 -24.07 -3.86 1.13
N HIS A 3 -25.27 -3.56 1.67
CA HIS A 3 -25.46 -2.47 2.65
C HIS A 3 -24.74 -2.74 3.98
N ALA A 4 -24.70 -3.99 4.43
CA ALA A 4 -24.01 -4.37 5.68
C ALA A 4 -22.49 -4.22 5.55
N VAL A 5 -21.92 -4.53 4.38
CA VAL A 5 -20.49 -4.37 4.09
C VAL A 5 -20.10 -2.90 4.01
N ALA A 6 -20.93 -2.05 3.41
CA ALA A 6 -20.65 -0.62 3.31
C ALA A 6 -20.79 0.13 4.66
N SER A 7 -21.73 -0.25 5.52
CA SER A 7 -21.82 0.25 6.90
C SER A 7 -20.63 -0.21 7.74
N PHE A 8 -20.19 -1.42 7.55
CA PHE A 8 -19.05 -2.02 8.23
C PHE A 8 -17.74 -1.35 7.87
N LEU A 9 -17.50 -1.06 6.57
CA LEU A 9 -16.31 -0.33 6.11
C LEU A 9 -16.30 1.12 6.61
N ARG A 10 -17.45 1.80 6.69
CA ARG A 10 -17.54 3.14 7.28
C ARG A 10 -17.19 3.16 8.76
N ALA A 11 -17.62 2.16 9.52
CA ALA A 11 -17.26 2.03 10.94
C ALA A 11 -15.78 1.68 11.16
N ALA A 12 -15.16 0.91 10.26
CA ALA A 12 -13.76 0.55 10.32
C ALA A 12 -12.80 1.73 10.05
N LEU A 13 -13.26 2.75 9.33
CA LEU A 13 -12.48 3.95 8.99
C LEU A 13 -12.46 5.04 10.07
N GLN A 14 -13.20 4.87 11.19
CA GLN A 14 -13.23 5.83 12.30
C GLN A 14 -12.46 5.30 13.52
N GLY A 15 -11.18 5.58 13.58
CA GLY A 15 -10.20 5.42 14.67
C GLY A 15 -10.46 4.41 15.80
N ARG A 16 -11.37 4.69 16.72
CA ARG A 16 -11.75 3.77 17.82
C ARG A 16 -12.47 2.50 17.38
N ALA A 17 -13.17 2.56 16.25
CA ALA A 17 -13.90 1.41 15.69
C ALA A 17 -12.94 0.35 15.10
N ALA A 18 -11.78 0.76 14.56
CA ALA A 18 -10.78 -0.18 14.06
C ALA A 18 -10.18 -1.05 15.19
N ILE A 19 -9.97 -0.47 16.37
CA ILE A 19 -9.49 -1.20 17.56
C ILE A 19 -10.56 -2.19 18.07
N ASN A 20 -11.81 -1.76 18.10
CA ASN A 20 -12.93 -2.61 18.55
C ASN A 20 -13.26 -3.71 17.53
N PHE A 21 -13.09 -3.45 16.24
CA PHE A 21 -13.23 -4.43 15.17
C PHE A 21 -12.15 -5.53 15.25
N ARG A 22 -10.87 -5.14 15.42
CA ARG A 22 -9.77 -6.08 15.62
C ARG A 22 -9.99 -6.95 16.87
N ARG A 23 -10.51 -6.35 17.95
CA ARG A 23 -10.87 -7.08 19.17
C ARG A 23 -12.07 -8.02 18.97
N ALA A 24 -13.08 -7.62 18.20
CA ALA A 24 -14.24 -8.46 17.90
C ALA A 24 -13.90 -9.64 16.97
N LEU A 25 -13.04 -9.43 15.99
CA LEU A 25 -12.47 -10.48 15.14
C LEU A 25 -11.67 -11.50 15.96
N LEU A 26 -10.83 -11.01 16.89
CA LEU A 26 -10.04 -11.87 17.80
C LEU A 26 -10.91 -12.67 18.77
N ARG A 27 -12.02 -12.10 19.25
CA ARG A 27 -12.96 -12.78 20.16
C ARG A 27 -13.81 -13.84 19.48
N ARG A 28 -14.05 -13.75 18.17
CA ARG A 28 -14.88 -14.69 17.39
C ARG A 28 -14.11 -15.86 16.77
N GLY A 29 -12.91 -16.16 17.23
CA GLY A 29 -12.13 -17.30 16.73
C GLY A 29 -11.51 -17.11 15.35
N LEU A 30 -11.54 -15.89 14.78
CA LEU A 30 -10.93 -15.55 13.51
C LEU A 30 -9.39 -15.38 13.59
N ARG A 31 -8.77 -15.88 14.68
CA ARG A 31 -7.31 -15.93 14.84
C ARG A 31 -6.62 -16.64 13.66
N SER A 32 -7.28 -17.63 13.07
CA SER A 32 -6.71 -18.36 11.93
C SER A 32 -6.60 -17.50 10.68
N LEU A 33 -7.54 -16.57 10.46
CA LEU A 33 -7.48 -15.65 9.32
C LEU A 33 -6.36 -14.63 9.50
N THR A 34 -6.20 -14.06 10.70
CA THR A 34 -5.13 -13.06 10.94
C THR A 34 -3.74 -13.69 10.97
N GLN A 35 -3.59 -14.93 11.38
CA GLN A 35 -2.31 -15.67 11.32
C GLN A 35 -1.91 -16.00 9.89
N ASN A 36 -2.88 -16.32 9.03
CA ASN A 36 -2.62 -16.56 7.61
C ASN A 36 -2.25 -15.29 6.83
N PHE A 37 -2.64 -14.10 7.30
CA PHE A 37 -2.26 -12.81 6.72
C PHE A 37 -0.85 -12.33 7.11
N SER A 38 -0.25 -12.91 8.14
CA SER A 38 1.08 -12.51 8.64
C SER A 38 2.22 -13.37 8.08
N ALA A 39 1.92 -14.48 7.41
CA ALA A 39 2.92 -15.32 6.77
C ALA A 39 3.11 -14.90 5.30
N PRO A 40 4.35 -14.83 4.79
CA PRO A 40 4.59 -14.61 3.36
C PRO A 40 3.87 -15.70 2.56
N HIS A 41 2.87 -15.35 1.77
CA HIS A 41 2.21 -16.29 0.88
C HIS A 41 2.93 -16.25 -0.48
N PRO A 42 3.35 -17.38 -1.05
CA PRO A 42 4.21 -17.41 -2.23
C PRO A 42 3.62 -16.72 -3.47
N ARG A 43 2.33 -16.41 -3.46
CA ARG A 43 1.63 -15.73 -4.57
C ARG A 43 1.43 -14.24 -4.35
N TYR A 44 1.56 -13.73 -3.12
CA TYR A 44 1.26 -12.35 -2.77
C TYR A 44 2.53 -11.61 -2.36
N PHE A 45 2.55 -10.30 -2.57
CA PHE A 45 3.74 -9.45 -2.44
C PHE A 45 3.70 -8.56 -1.20
N SER A 46 2.50 -8.22 -0.71
CA SER A 46 2.35 -7.24 0.37
C SER A 46 2.92 -7.73 1.70
N GLN A 47 3.37 -6.79 2.52
CA GLN A 47 4.01 -7.09 3.82
C GLN A 47 3.07 -7.77 4.82
N HIS A 48 1.78 -7.43 4.78
CA HIS A 48 0.78 -7.88 5.77
C HIS A 48 -0.47 -8.50 5.15
N GLY A 49 -0.39 -8.97 3.88
CA GLY A 49 -1.50 -9.64 3.20
C GLY A 49 -2.59 -8.69 2.69
N GLN A 50 -2.25 -7.42 2.44
CA GLN A 50 -3.22 -6.44 1.91
C GLN A 50 -3.73 -6.85 0.53
N ASP A 51 -2.85 -7.28 -0.37
CA ASP A 51 -3.19 -7.77 -1.70
C ASP A 51 -4.03 -9.05 -1.65
N LEU A 52 -3.71 -9.99 -0.76
CA LEU A 52 -4.51 -11.18 -0.50
C LEU A 52 -5.92 -10.80 0.01
N PHE A 53 -6.01 -9.79 0.92
CA PHE A 53 -7.30 -9.30 1.40
C PHE A 53 -8.13 -8.66 0.29
N VAL A 54 -7.49 -7.83 -0.53
CA VAL A 54 -8.12 -7.18 -1.69
C VAL A 54 -8.65 -8.22 -2.67
N ASP A 55 -7.85 -9.22 -3.00
CA ASP A 55 -8.23 -10.30 -3.92
C ASP A 55 -9.40 -11.12 -3.38
N ASN A 56 -9.26 -11.71 -2.19
CA ASN A 56 -10.21 -12.72 -1.71
C ASN A 56 -11.49 -12.13 -1.12
N PHE A 57 -11.42 -10.96 -0.48
CA PHE A 57 -12.54 -10.42 0.28
C PHE A 57 -13.23 -9.23 -0.38
N LEU A 58 -12.49 -8.33 -1.03
CA LEU A 58 -13.08 -7.15 -1.65
C LEU A 58 -13.52 -7.44 -3.09
N PHE A 59 -12.66 -8.05 -3.89
CA PHE A 59 -12.91 -8.23 -5.32
C PHE A 59 -13.12 -9.69 -5.75
N ARG A 60 -12.85 -10.66 -4.87
CA ARG A 60 -13.14 -12.10 -5.05
C ARG A 60 -12.62 -12.64 -6.38
N GLY A 61 -11.34 -12.43 -6.64
CA GLY A 61 -10.67 -12.88 -7.86
C GLY A 61 -11.03 -12.09 -9.11
N ARG A 62 -11.62 -10.88 -8.97
CA ARG A 62 -11.98 -10.04 -10.12
C ARG A 62 -10.74 -9.72 -10.95
N ARG A 63 -10.83 -9.98 -12.24
CA ARG A 63 -9.78 -9.66 -13.21
C ARG A 63 -10.03 -8.31 -13.89
N ASN A 64 -8.96 -7.76 -14.50
CA ASN A 64 -9.02 -6.57 -15.35
C ASN A 64 -9.61 -5.34 -14.63
N GLY A 65 -9.24 -5.13 -13.37
CA GLY A 65 -9.57 -3.92 -12.60
C GLY A 65 -8.59 -2.78 -12.87
N TYR A 66 -8.72 -1.72 -12.09
CA TYR A 66 -7.82 -0.57 -12.13
C TYR A 66 -7.39 -0.18 -10.73
N PHE A 67 -6.10 0.14 -10.54
CA PHE A 67 -5.54 0.58 -9.26
C PHE A 67 -4.78 1.90 -9.39
N VAL A 68 -4.66 2.59 -8.27
CA VAL A 68 -3.74 3.72 -8.05
C VAL A 68 -2.87 3.36 -6.85
N ASP A 69 -1.56 3.35 -7.04
CA ASP A 69 -0.58 3.02 -6.01
C ASP A 69 0.29 4.26 -5.74
N VAL A 70 0.29 4.75 -4.50
CA VAL A 70 1.03 5.94 -4.10
C VAL A 70 2.13 5.56 -3.12
N GLY A 71 3.39 5.84 -3.47
CA GLY A 71 4.55 5.36 -2.74
C GLY A 71 4.85 3.90 -3.10
N ALA A 72 4.90 3.59 -4.40
CA ALA A 72 5.01 2.22 -4.91
C ALA A 72 6.40 1.60 -4.73
N TYR A 73 7.39 2.35 -4.22
CA TYR A 73 8.78 1.94 -3.99
C TYR A 73 9.41 1.33 -5.25
N ASP A 74 9.97 0.12 -5.16
CA ASP A 74 10.56 -0.63 -6.29
C ASP A 74 9.51 -1.37 -7.15
N GLY A 75 8.23 -1.28 -6.78
CA GLY A 75 7.10 -1.89 -7.45
C GLY A 75 6.87 -3.37 -7.16
N VAL A 76 7.74 -4.02 -6.39
CA VAL A 76 7.67 -5.46 -6.07
C VAL A 76 7.72 -5.70 -4.57
N THR A 77 8.74 -5.17 -3.88
CA THR A 77 8.95 -5.37 -2.45
C THR A 77 7.77 -4.79 -1.66
N TYR A 78 7.06 -5.64 -0.95
CA TYR A 78 5.87 -5.30 -0.15
C TYR A 78 4.75 -4.60 -0.93
N SER A 79 4.71 -4.77 -2.25
CA SER A 79 3.72 -4.12 -3.11
C SER A 79 2.30 -4.65 -2.86
N ASN A 80 1.36 -3.72 -2.69
CA ASN A 80 -0.07 -4.03 -2.56
C ASN A 80 -0.74 -4.30 -3.91
N THR A 81 -0.11 -3.93 -5.03
CA THR A 81 -0.71 -3.94 -6.36
C THR A 81 0.00 -4.84 -7.37
N CYS A 82 1.21 -5.32 -7.06
CA CYS A 82 1.99 -6.18 -7.95
C CYS A 82 1.25 -7.48 -8.31
N PHE A 83 0.63 -8.13 -7.32
CA PHE A 83 -0.20 -9.30 -7.54
C PHE A 83 -1.41 -9.01 -8.45
N LEU A 84 -2.10 -7.89 -8.22
CA LEU A 84 -3.27 -7.50 -9.01
C LEU A 84 -2.91 -7.32 -10.49
N GLU A 85 -1.76 -6.70 -10.77
CA GLU A 85 -1.26 -6.54 -12.13
C GLU A 85 -0.85 -7.87 -12.76
N ARG A 86 0.05 -8.62 -12.09
CA ARG A 86 0.69 -9.79 -12.68
C ARG A 86 -0.25 -10.98 -12.84
N GLU A 87 -1.09 -11.22 -11.83
CA GLU A 87 -1.91 -12.45 -11.76
C GLU A 87 -3.35 -12.19 -12.19
N LEU A 88 -3.89 -11.01 -11.92
CA LEU A 88 -5.29 -10.69 -12.23
C LEU A 88 -5.46 -9.79 -13.46
N GLY A 89 -4.35 -9.33 -14.06
CA GLY A 89 -4.39 -8.52 -15.28
C GLY A 89 -4.95 -7.10 -15.04
N TRP A 90 -4.86 -6.59 -13.82
CA TRP A 90 -5.27 -5.23 -13.52
C TRP A 90 -4.33 -4.22 -14.18
N GLN A 91 -4.88 -3.11 -14.61
CA GLN A 91 -4.13 -1.94 -15.05
C GLN A 91 -4.05 -0.92 -13.92
N GLY A 92 -3.19 0.10 -14.08
CA GLY A 92 -3.13 1.12 -13.06
C GLY A 92 -2.03 2.13 -13.28
N VAL A 93 -1.83 2.96 -12.26
CA VAL A 93 -0.74 3.92 -12.18
C VAL A 93 -0.05 3.82 -10.83
N CYS A 94 1.27 3.79 -10.85
CA CYS A 94 2.13 3.83 -9.66
C CYS A 94 2.86 5.18 -9.60
N PHE A 95 2.81 5.83 -8.43
CA PHE A 95 3.57 7.05 -8.13
C PHE A 95 4.69 6.71 -7.16
N GLU A 96 5.91 7.17 -7.48
CA GLU A 96 7.06 7.07 -6.59
C GLU A 96 7.89 8.34 -6.66
N ALA A 97 8.11 8.99 -5.52
CA ALA A 97 8.80 10.27 -5.44
C ALA A 97 10.33 10.11 -5.43
N ASN A 98 10.86 9.02 -4.85
CA ASN A 98 12.29 8.74 -4.83
C ASN A 98 12.78 8.32 -6.22
N PRO A 99 13.67 9.08 -6.90
CA PRO A 99 14.12 8.74 -8.26
C PRO A 99 14.83 7.38 -8.36
N ARG A 100 15.54 6.94 -7.31
CA ARG A 100 16.22 5.64 -7.30
C ARG A 100 15.23 4.48 -7.20
N ALA A 101 14.25 4.59 -6.33
CA ALA A 101 13.17 3.60 -6.20
C ALA A 101 12.31 3.60 -7.48
N TYR A 102 12.01 4.77 -8.02
CA TYR A 102 11.28 4.91 -9.29
C TYR A 102 11.98 4.21 -10.46
N ALA A 103 13.28 4.29 -10.58
CA ALA A 103 14.01 3.59 -11.65
C ALA A 103 13.81 2.07 -11.58
N LYS A 104 13.79 1.50 -10.36
CA LYS A 104 13.49 0.07 -10.12
C LYS A 104 12.03 -0.23 -10.45
N LEU A 105 11.10 0.61 -9.99
CA LEU A 105 9.66 0.51 -10.27
C LEU A 105 9.38 0.49 -11.77
N ALA A 106 9.90 1.45 -12.52
CA ALA A 106 9.68 1.55 -13.97
C ALA A 106 10.22 0.34 -14.75
N ALA A 107 11.30 -0.29 -14.25
CA ALA A 107 11.84 -1.51 -14.83
C ALA A 107 11.03 -2.78 -14.45
N ALA A 108 10.36 -2.78 -13.29
CA ALA A 108 9.71 -3.98 -12.73
C ALA A 108 8.23 -4.11 -13.11
N ARG A 109 7.54 -2.99 -13.42
CA ARG A 109 6.09 -2.94 -13.61
C ARG A 109 5.72 -2.60 -15.06
N ARG A 110 4.55 -3.07 -15.49
CA ARG A 110 3.99 -2.83 -16.84
C ARG A 110 2.94 -1.72 -16.85
N CYS A 111 2.37 -1.39 -15.68
CA CYS A 111 1.42 -0.29 -15.54
C CYS A 111 2.10 1.07 -15.79
N SER A 112 1.31 2.13 -15.88
CA SER A 112 1.85 3.49 -15.94
C SER A 112 2.61 3.81 -14.67
N THR A 113 3.79 4.44 -14.78
CA THR A 113 4.60 4.85 -13.64
C THR A 113 4.94 6.34 -13.73
N VAL A 114 4.92 7.04 -12.59
CA VAL A 114 5.16 8.48 -12.51
C VAL A 114 6.16 8.76 -11.39
N ASN A 115 7.28 9.43 -11.73
CA ASN A 115 8.23 9.89 -10.71
C ASN A 115 7.76 11.21 -10.10
N ALA A 116 6.85 11.12 -9.17
CA ALA A 116 6.29 12.26 -8.47
C ALA A 116 5.68 11.86 -7.13
N GLY A 117 5.55 12.80 -6.23
CA GLY A 117 4.67 12.69 -5.06
C GLY A 117 3.25 13.13 -5.37
N VAL A 118 2.30 12.61 -4.65
CA VAL A 118 0.89 12.99 -4.75
C VAL A 118 0.54 13.97 -3.63
N GLY A 119 -0.06 15.09 -3.98
CA GLY A 119 -0.44 16.14 -3.03
C GLY A 119 -1.69 16.91 -3.49
N ALA A 120 -2.25 17.74 -2.59
CA ALA A 120 -3.45 18.52 -2.87
C ALA A 120 -3.25 19.62 -3.91
N THR A 121 -2.02 20.15 -4.02
CA THR A 121 -1.67 21.21 -4.96
C THR A 121 -0.32 20.93 -5.61
N PRO A 122 -0.14 21.25 -6.91
CA PRO A 122 1.16 21.13 -7.56
C PRO A 122 2.17 22.08 -6.91
N ARG A 123 3.26 21.52 -6.40
CA ARG A 123 4.39 22.29 -5.84
C ARG A 123 5.66 21.45 -5.80
N SER A 124 6.81 22.11 -5.80
CA SER A 124 8.10 21.47 -5.55
C SER A 124 8.35 21.38 -4.04
N LEU A 125 8.78 20.23 -3.58
CA LEU A 125 9.12 19.97 -2.18
C LEU A 125 10.50 19.32 -2.08
N LYS A 126 11.23 19.63 -1.02
CA LYS A 126 12.47 18.91 -0.69
C LYS A 126 12.14 17.47 -0.31
N PHE A 127 12.87 16.52 -0.89
CA PHE A 127 12.70 15.10 -0.63
C PHE A 127 13.93 14.54 0.08
N LEU A 128 13.74 14.00 1.28
CA LEU A 128 14.78 13.29 2.03
C LEU A 128 14.90 11.86 1.50
N SER A 129 16.01 11.57 0.84
CA SER A 129 16.33 10.23 0.35
C SER A 129 17.27 9.54 1.32
N LEU A 130 16.79 8.53 2.03
CA LEU A 130 17.60 7.72 2.93
C LEU A 130 18.44 6.70 2.17
N PRO A 131 19.56 6.17 2.76
CA PRO A 131 20.35 5.08 2.21
C PRO A 131 19.50 3.82 1.98
N GLU A 132 19.99 2.87 1.17
CA GLU A 132 19.26 1.64 0.82
C GLU A 132 18.70 0.87 2.02
N THR A 133 19.42 0.83 3.14
CA THR A 133 18.99 0.17 4.39
C THR A 133 17.75 0.81 5.01
N GLY A 134 17.41 2.03 4.64
CA GLY A 134 16.25 2.78 5.14
C GLY A 134 15.42 3.45 4.03
N GLU A 135 15.63 3.08 2.76
CA GLU A 135 15.08 3.76 1.59
C GLU A 135 13.55 3.88 1.61
N MET A 136 12.84 2.87 2.15
CA MET A 136 11.39 2.91 2.31
C MET A 136 10.90 3.96 3.33
N GLY A 137 11.78 4.45 4.20
CA GLY A 137 11.53 5.56 5.10
C GLY A 137 11.75 6.94 4.46
N SER A 138 12.16 7.03 3.20
CA SER A 138 12.32 8.29 2.48
C SER A 138 11.00 9.03 2.32
N GLY A 139 11.03 10.37 2.26
CA GLY A 139 9.80 11.14 2.12
C GLY A 139 10.05 12.65 2.02
N PHE A 140 8.97 13.42 1.92
CA PHE A 140 9.08 14.88 1.84
C PHE A 140 9.51 15.48 3.18
N LEU A 141 10.55 16.30 3.16
CA LEU A 141 11.19 16.86 4.34
C LEU A 141 10.22 17.65 5.23
N ASP A 142 9.24 18.33 4.64
CA ASP A 142 8.23 19.11 5.37
C ASP A 142 7.40 18.27 6.36
N PHE A 143 7.29 16.97 6.12
CA PHE A 143 6.51 16.05 6.94
C PHE A 143 7.35 15.23 7.93
N TYR A 144 8.67 15.44 7.92
CA TYR A 144 9.56 14.81 8.89
C TYR A 144 9.56 15.56 10.22
N PRO A 145 9.85 14.87 11.34
CA PRO A 145 10.10 15.52 12.64
C PRO A 145 11.18 16.60 12.54
N SER A 146 11.10 17.61 13.40
CA SER A 146 11.95 18.81 13.33
C SER A 146 13.45 18.51 13.43
N GLU A 147 13.83 17.43 14.10
CA GLU A 147 15.22 16.98 14.20
C GLU A 147 15.85 16.63 12.84
N TYR A 148 15.08 16.09 11.91
CA TYR A 148 15.56 15.78 10.55
C TYR A 148 15.63 16.99 9.62
N ARG A 149 14.92 18.09 9.98
CA ARG A 149 14.90 19.32 9.19
C ARG A 149 16.09 20.25 9.45
N ARG A 150 16.84 20.02 10.54
CA ARG A 150 17.97 20.85 10.99
C ARG A 150 19.34 20.33 10.51
N ALA A 151 19.38 19.25 9.76
CA ALA A 151 20.62 18.61 9.30
C ALA A 151 21.11 19.14 7.92
N GLU A 152 20.78 20.39 7.59
CA GLU A 152 21.33 21.13 6.44
C GLU A 152 22.33 22.20 6.88
#